data_bf4f2e14e62f9abda3e46a3f0ad97a5f
#
_entry.id   bf4f2e14e62f9abda3e46a3f0ad97a5f
#
_cell.length_a   1.000
_cell.length_b   1.000
_cell.length_c   1.000
_cell.angle_alpha   90.00
_cell.angle_beta   90.00
_cell.angle_gamma   90.00
#
_symmetry.space_group_name_H-M   'P 1'
#
loop_
_entity.id
_entity.type
_entity.pdbx_description
1 polymer ?
#
loop_
_entity_poly.entity_id
_entity_poly.type
_entity_poly.pdbx_seq_one_letter_code
_entity_poly.pdbx_strand_id
1 'polypeptide(L)'
;FKVLKRGDKLNLETAQDENDLTDSGLRYDLTLPLSRYYANNASSLPSPFKALQMGSVWRADRPQKGRFRQFTQCDIDILGDATNLAEIELILATTTALGKICPDNGFTVRINDRGILFGMARYCGFSEEAMDSVLITLDKMDKIGFEGVEKELLENGNAKESVDRYLELLRTVTRDAEGVKALGETLKDVMDPAVCQGLVHIMETVKDVAETEFGLVFDPTLVRGMSYYTGTIFEVSMEGFGGFCCRRRTLR
;
A
#
# COMPACT_ATOMS: atom_id res chain seq x y z
N PHE A 1 17.73 1.06 -12.56
CA PHE A 1 19.04 1.00 -13.27
C PHE A 1 18.82 0.51 -14.69
N LYS A 2 19.14 1.36 -15.67
CA LYS A 2 19.12 1.03 -17.10
C LYS A 2 20.46 0.40 -17.50
N VAL A 3 20.42 -0.51 -18.48
CA VAL A 3 21.60 -1.20 -19.01
C VAL A 3 21.84 -0.69 -20.43
N LEU A 4 23.07 -0.23 -20.71
CA LEU A 4 23.44 0.27 -22.04
C LEU A 4 23.42 -0.85 -23.07
N LYS A 5 23.01 -0.51 -24.28
CA LYS A 5 23.17 -1.34 -25.48
C LYS A 5 24.64 -1.70 -25.67
N ARG A 6 24.90 -2.80 -26.37
CA ARG A 6 26.28 -3.27 -26.63
C ARG A 6 26.63 -3.20 -28.13
N GLY A 7 27.92 -2.99 -28.40
CA GLY A 7 28.47 -2.99 -29.75
C GLY A 7 27.87 -1.90 -30.63
N ASP A 8 27.63 -2.21 -31.88
CA ASP A 8 27.14 -1.28 -32.92
C ASP A 8 25.73 -0.71 -32.63
N LYS A 9 25.03 -1.29 -31.67
CA LYS A 9 23.71 -0.78 -31.23
C LYS A 9 23.81 0.44 -30.31
N LEU A 10 25.00 0.70 -29.72
CA LEU A 10 25.25 1.85 -28.87
C LEU A 10 25.88 2.97 -29.74
N ASN A 11 25.03 3.92 -30.15
CA ASN A 11 25.45 5.08 -30.92
C ASN A 11 25.21 6.37 -30.14
N LEU A 12 26.27 6.96 -29.62
CA LEU A 12 26.19 8.19 -28.83
C LEU A 12 25.98 9.44 -29.69
N GLU A 13 26.33 9.39 -30.98
CA GLU A 13 26.24 10.56 -31.87
C GLU A 13 24.81 10.79 -32.35
N THR A 14 24.02 9.75 -32.45
CA THR A 14 22.63 9.82 -32.94
C THR A 14 21.58 9.74 -31.84
N ALA A 15 21.96 9.45 -30.59
CA ALA A 15 21.05 9.32 -29.47
C ALA A 15 20.42 10.67 -29.13
N GLN A 16 19.09 10.72 -29.04
CA GLN A 16 18.31 11.88 -28.66
C GLN A 16 17.88 11.81 -27.17
N ASP A 17 17.69 10.60 -26.66
CA ASP A 17 17.34 10.36 -25.26
C ASP A 17 18.01 9.09 -24.71
N GLU A 18 17.75 8.80 -23.44
CA GLU A 18 18.31 7.63 -22.76
C GLU A 18 17.79 6.29 -23.30
N ASN A 19 16.62 6.25 -23.95
CA ASN A 19 16.05 5.02 -24.51
C ASN A 19 16.78 4.61 -25.78
N ASP A 20 17.37 5.58 -26.49
CA ASP A 20 18.22 5.28 -27.64
C ASP A 20 19.51 4.57 -27.24
N LEU A 21 19.96 4.76 -25.99
CA LEU A 21 21.20 4.19 -25.45
C LEU A 21 20.99 2.89 -24.67
N THR A 22 19.73 2.58 -24.27
CA THR A 22 19.41 1.46 -23.37
C THR A 22 18.37 0.54 -24.01
N ASP A 23 18.45 -0.76 -23.76
CA ASP A 23 17.50 -1.77 -24.23
C ASP A 23 16.97 -2.67 -23.11
N SER A 24 17.52 -2.55 -21.92
CA SER A 24 17.17 -3.36 -20.77
C SER A 24 17.41 -2.63 -19.46
N GLY A 25 16.96 -3.20 -18.36
CA GLY A 25 17.17 -2.66 -17.02
C GLY A 25 17.13 -3.73 -15.96
N LEU A 26 17.68 -3.41 -14.80
CA LEU A 26 17.55 -4.25 -13.62
C LEU A 26 16.13 -4.11 -13.06
N ARG A 27 15.52 -5.23 -12.70
CA ARG A 27 14.14 -5.24 -12.20
C ARG A 27 14.01 -4.45 -10.88
N TYR A 28 12.98 -3.61 -10.82
CA TYR A 28 12.68 -2.76 -9.68
C TYR A 28 11.94 -3.52 -8.57
N ASP A 29 11.10 -4.48 -8.93
CA ASP A 29 10.32 -5.35 -8.06
C ASP A 29 10.11 -6.74 -8.69
N LEU A 30 9.39 -7.62 -7.99
CA LEU A 30 9.01 -8.94 -8.48
C LEU A 30 7.58 -8.96 -9.04
N THR A 31 6.77 -7.93 -8.79
CA THR A 31 5.35 -7.85 -9.19
C THR A 31 5.19 -7.77 -10.71
N LEU A 32 5.95 -6.91 -11.39
CA LEU A 32 5.86 -6.77 -12.84
C LEU A 32 6.28 -8.03 -13.61
N PRO A 33 7.38 -8.73 -13.27
CA PRO A 33 7.70 -10.02 -13.86
C PRO A 33 6.62 -11.08 -13.64
N LEU A 34 6.03 -11.14 -12.43
CA LEU A 34 4.94 -12.07 -12.13
C LEU A 34 3.69 -11.76 -12.94
N SER A 35 3.31 -10.49 -13.03
CA SER A 35 2.14 -10.06 -13.81
C SER A 35 2.28 -10.46 -15.27
N ARG A 36 3.46 -10.31 -15.86
CA ARG A 36 3.75 -10.78 -17.22
C ARG A 36 3.67 -12.30 -17.33
N TYR A 37 4.25 -13.02 -16.37
CA TYR A 37 4.17 -14.48 -16.33
C TYR A 37 2.73 -14.96 -16.27
N TYR A 38 1.94 -14.37 -15.35
CA TYR A 38 0.53 -14.70 -15.20
C TYR A 38 -0.27 -14.40 -16.47
N ALA A 39 -0.11 -13.22 -17.05
CA ALA A 39 -0.82 -12.83 -18.27
C ALA A 39 -0.53 -13.80 -19.45
N ASN A 40 0.69 -14.30 -19.55
CA ASN A 40 1.08 -15.22 -20.64
C ASN A 40 0.67 -16.67 -20.39
N ASN A 41 0.32 -17.06 -19.15
CA ASN A 41 0.08 -18.45 -18.76
C ASN A 41 -1.26 -18.66 -18.04
N ALA A 42 -2.10 -17.64 -17.92
CA ALA A 42 -3.32 -17.66 -17.08
C ALA A 42 -4.24 -18.86 -17.36
N SER A 43 -4.35 -19.27 -18.64
CA SER A 43 -5.19 -20.41 -19.05
C SER A 43 -4.70 -21.78 -18.55
N SER A 44 -3.44 -21.89 -18.15
CA SER A 44 -2.80 -23.13 -17.65
C SER A 44 -2.53 -23.11 -16.15
N LEU A 45 -2.73 -21.97 -15.49
CA LEU A 45 -2.51 -21.80 -14.07
C LEU A 45 -3.79 -22.09 -13.26
N PRO A 46 -3.68 -22.54 -12.01
CA PRO A 46 -4.84 -22.69 -11.13
C PRO A 46 -5.47 -21.31 -10.83
N SER A 47 -6.77 -21.32 -10.50
CA SER A 47 -7.47 -20.12 -10.01
C SER A 47 -8.07 -20.43 -8.63
N PRO A 48 -7.76 -19.66 -7.58
CA PRO A 48 -6.75 -18.60 -7.55
C PRO A 48 -5.31 -19.11 -7.71
N PHE A 49 -4.45 -18.30 -8.33
CA PHE A 49 -3.02 -18.57 -8.45
C PHE A 49 -2.27 -17.93 -7.28
N LYS A 50 -1.57 -18.74 -6.51
CA LYS A 50 -0.78 -18.30 -5.36
C LYS A 50 0.70 -18.47 -5.67
N ALA A 51 1.49 -17.43 -5.48
CA ALA A 51 2.91 -17.43 -5.77
C ALA A 51 3.72 -16.88 -4.59
N LEU A 52 4.82 -17.56 -4.27
CA LEU A 52 5.90 -17.06 -3.42
C LEU A 52 7.12 -16.81 -4.30
N GLN A 53 7.62 -15.59 -4.29
CA GLN A 53 8.78 -15.20 -5.06
C GLN A 53 9.88 -14.67 -4.14
N MET A 54 11.12 -15.07 -4.40
CA MET A 54 12.28 -14.50 -3.73
C MET A 54 13.33 -14.13 -4.78
N GLY A 55 13.89 -12.94 -4.67
CA GLY A 55 14.92 -12.53 -5.61
C GLY A 55 15.43 -11.11 -5.39
N SER A 56 16.60 -10.84 -5.97
CA SER A 56 17.20 -9.52 -5.92
C SER A 56 16.44 -8.54 -6.80
N VAL A 57 16.27 -7.32 -6.27
CA VAL A 57 15.70 -6.17 -6.96
C VAL A 57 16.62 -4.96 -6.78
N TRP A 58 16.49 -3.98 -7.68
CA TRP A 58 17.40 -2.83 -7.72
C TRP A 58 16.62 -1.53 -7.80
N ARG A 59 16.92 -0.60 -6.89
CA ARG A 59 16.31 0.74 -6.84
C ARG A 59 17.41 1.79 -6.78
N ALA A 60 17.29 2.82 -7.61
CA ALA A 60 18.28 3.90 -7.66
C ALA A 60 18.09 4.94 -6.53
N ASP A 61 17.36 4.60 -5.49
CA ASP A 61 17.13 5.45 -4.32
C ASP A 61 18.43 5.88 -3.65
N ARG A 62 18.41 7.01 -2.95
CA ARG A 62 19.54 7.45 -2.15
C ARG A 62 19.82 6.43 -1.03
N PRO A 63 21.01 5.83 -0.96
CA PRO A 63 21.36 4.89 0.10
C PRO A 63 21.30 5.54 1.47
N GLN A 64 20.72 4.82 2.43
CA GLN A 64 20.70 5.22 3.85
C GLN A 64 20.55 3.98 4.72
N LYS A 65 20.64 4.13 6.05
CA LYS A 65 20.48 2.99 6.98
C LYS A 65 19.16 2.24 6.68
N GLY A 66 19.25 0.93 6.41
CA GLY A 66 18.10 0.08 6.08
C GLY A 66 17.54 0.25 4.66
N ARG A 67 18.21 1.08 3.79
CA ARG A 67 17.78 1.25 2.41
C ARG A 67 18.99 1.11 1.46
N PHE A 68 19.01 0.00 0.74
CA PHE A 68 20.07 -0.38 -0.18
C PHE A 68 19.59 -0.28 -1.62
N ARG A 69 20.53 -0.08 -2.56
CA ARG A 69 20.21 -0.06 -3.99
C ARG A 69 19.94 -1.44 -4.57
N GLN A 70 20.49 -2.48 -3.95
CA GLN A 70 20.16 -3.88 -4.20
C GLN A 70 19.73 -4.54 -2.90
N PHE A 71 18.64 -5.27 -2.93
CA PHE A 71 18.15 -6.05 -1.80
C PHE A 71 17.29 -7.22 -2.29
N THR A 72 17.07 -8.20 -1.44
CA THR A 72 16.19 -9.33 -1.74
C THR A 72 14.76 -8.97 -1.34
N GLN A 73 13.82 -9.09 -2.27
CA GLN A 73 12.39 -9.14 -1.99
C GLN A 73 11.95 -10.58 -1.75
N CYS A 74 10.99 -10.73 -0.85
CA CYS A 74 10.21 -11.95 -0.65
C CYS A 74 8.74 -11.56 -0.76
N ASP A 75 8.10 -11.88 -1.87
CA ASP A 75 6.75 -11.47 -2.20
C ASP A 75 5.82 -12.69 -2.20
N ILE A 76 4.64 -12.53 -1.60
CA ILE A 76 3.55 -13.48 -1.65
C ILE A 76 2.42 -12.82 -2.43
N ASP A 77 1.96 -13.45 -3.50
CA ASP A 77 0.92 -12.93 -4.38
C ASP A 77 -0.22 -13.94 -4.53
N ILE A 78 -1.45 -13.43 -4.55
CA ILE A 78 -2.66 -14.19 -4.87
C ILE A 78 -3.35 -13.47 -6.01
N LEU A 79 -3.56 -14.17 -7.13
CA LEU A 79 -4.19 -13.63 -8.33
C LEU A 79 -5.44 -14.47 -8.69
N GLY A 80 -6.50 -13.78 -9.13
CA GLY A 80 -7.74 -14.44 -9.56
C GLY A 80 -8.73 -14.70 -8.43
N ASP A 81 -8.56 -14.09 -7.25
CA ASP A 81 -9.54 -14.03 -6.18
C ASP A 81 -10.13 -12.62 -6.08
N ALA A 82 -11.44 -12.51 -6.25
CA ALA A 82 -12.17 -11.23 -6.14
C ALA A 82 -12.81 -11.02 -4.77
N THR A 83 -12.62 -11.97 -3.84
CA THR A 83 -13.15 -11.91 -2.48
C THR A 83 -12.13 -11.35 -1.50
N ASN A 84 -12.54 -11.15 -0.25
CA ASN A 84 -11.64 -10.72 0.83
C ASN A 84 -10.74 -11.86 1.38
N LEU A 85 -10.88 -13.08 0.88
CA LEU A 85 -10.08 -14.22 1.34
C LEU A 85 -8.59 -14.03 1.03
N ALA A 86 -8.27 -13.40 -0.11
CA ALA A 86 -6.89 -13.11 -0.45
C ALA A 86 -6.23 -12.17 0.57
N GLU A 87 -6.93 -11.13 1.00
CA GLU A 87 -6.46 -10.20 2.04
C GLU A 87 -6.25 -10.90 3.38
N ILE A 88 -7.24 -11.68 3.81
CA ILE A 88 -7.20 -12.44 5.06
C ILE A 88 -6.01 -13.41 5.04
N GLU A 89 -5.88 -14.22 4.00
CA GLU A 89 -4.82 -15.21 3.88
C GLU A 89 -3.42 -14.57 3.91
N LEU A 90 -3.25 -13.43 3.27
CA LEU A 90 -1.95 -12.77 3.23
C LEU A 90 -1.58 -12.07 4.54
N ILE A 91 -2.55 -11.53 5.28
CA ILE A 91 -2.30 -11.03 6.63
C ILE A 91 -1.88 -12.20 7.53
N LEU A 92 -2.60 -13.31 7.51
CA LEU A 92 -2.30 -14.49 8.32
C LEU A 92 -0.94 -15.10 7.95
N ALA A 93 -0.64 -15.26 6.66
CA ALA A 93 0.66 -15.78 6.22
C ALA A 93 1.82 -14.87 6.67
N THR A 94 1.63 -13.55 6.54
CA THR A 94 2.64 -12.56 6.95
C THR A 94 2.87 -12.57 8.46
N THR A 95 1.78 -12.56 9.25
CA THR A 95 1.88 -12.54 10.73
C THR A 95 2.42 -13.85 11.27
N THR A 96 2.03 -14.98 10.70
CA THR A 96 2.59 -16.30 11.06
C THR A 96 4.09 -16.38 10.75
N ALA A 97 4.51 -15.88 9.59
CA ALA A 97 5.93 -15.85 9.22
C ALA A 97 6.75 -14.97 10.17
N LEU A 98 6.25 -13.76 10.48
CA LEU A 98 6.90 -12.85 11.43
C LEU A 98 6.97 -13.41 12.83
N GLY A 99 5.90 -14.02 13.34
CA GLY A 99 5.89 -14.66 14.65
C GLY A 99 6.91 -15.80 14.78
N LYS A 100 7.19 -16.52 13.66
CA LYS A 100 8.23 -17.57 13.63
C LYS A 100 9.65 -17.01 13.51
N ILE A 101 9.83 -15.91 12.77
CA ILE A 101 11.15 -15.30 12.53
C ILE A 101 11.59 -14.43 13.72
N CYS A 102 10.64 -13.72 14.33
CA CYS A 102 10.87 -12.74 15.40
C CYS A 102 9.92 -13.01 16.59
N PRO A 103 10.03 -14.16 17.26
CA PRO A 103 9.07 -14.58 18.29
C PRO A 103 9.04 -13.65 19.52
N ASP A 104 10.13 -12.96 19.81
CA ASP A 104 10.28 -12.09 20.98
C ASP A 104 9.85 -10.64 20.72
N ASN A 105 9.42 -10.32 19.50
CA ASN A 105 9.05 -8.96 19.12
C ASN A 105 7.54 -8.82 18.95
N GLY A 106 6.95 -7.83 19.63
CA GLY A 106 5.58 -7.40 19.37
C GLY A 106 5.48 -6.73 17.99
N PHE A 107 4.41 -7.01 17.25
CA PHE A 107 4.15 -6.33 16.01
C PHE A 107 2.66 -5.98 15.85
N THR A 108 2.41 -4.98 15.04
CA THR A 108 1.07 -4.44 14.78
C THR A 108 0.83 -4.33 13.29
N VAL A 109 -0.28 -4.89 12.84
CA VAL A 109 -0.83 -4.71 11.48
C VAL A 109 -1.68 -3.44 11.48
N ARG A 110 -1.26 -2.43 10.72
CA ARG A 110 -2.04 -1.25 10.39
C ARG A 110 -2.75 -1.53 9.07
N ILE A 111 -4.06 -1.36 9.02
CA ILE A 111 -4.87 -1.65 7.83
C ILE A 111 -5.76 -0.47 7.46
N ASN A 112 -5.98 -0.27 6.18
CA ASN A 112 -6.92 0.70 5.63
C ASN A 112 -7.44 0.22 4.27
N ASP A 113 -8.36 0.97 3.67
CA ASP A 113 -8.80 0.77 2.30
C ASP A 113 -8.77 2.09 1.52
N ARG A 114 -8.35 2.02 0.27
CA ARG A 114 -8.26 3.19 -0.59
C ARG A 114 -9.62 3.84 -0.84
N GLY A 115 -10.69 3.04 -0.93
CA GLY A 115 -12.05 3.55 -1.05
C GLY A 115 -12.45 4.41 0.15
N ILE A 116 -12.02 4.03 1.35
CA ILE A 116 -12.25 4.83 2.57
C ILE A 116 -11.49 6.16 2.49
N LEU A 117 -10.23 6.15 2.06
CA LEU A 117 -9.45 7.38 1.91
C LEU A 117 -10.13 8.39 0.98
N PHE A 118 -10.59 7.94 -0.19
CA PHE A 118 -11.34 8.78 -1.12
C PHE A 118 -12.70 9.20 -0.57
N GLY A 119 -13.43 8.28 0.07
CA GLY A 119 -14.72 8.57 0.70
C GLY A 119 -14.63 9.66 1.76
N MET A 120 -13.62 9.60 2.63
CA MET A 120 -13.35 10.63 3.65
C MET A 120 -13.06 12.00 3.01
N ALA A 121 -12.23 12.03 1.98
CA ALA A 121 -11.90 13.28 1.29
C ALA A 121 -13.14 13.89 0.60
N ARG A 122 -13.95 13.10 -0.12
CA ARG A 122 -15.22 13.54 -0.72
C ARG A 122 -16.19 14.07 0.32
N TYR A 123 -16.38 13.34 1.41
CA TYR A 123 -17.26 13.74 2.51
C TYR A 123 -16.86 15.11 3.10
N CYS A 124 -15.58 15.37 3.17
CA CYS A 124 -15.05 16.65 3.66
C CYS A 124 -15.10 17.79 2.63
N GLY A 125 -15.46 17.50 1.38
CA GLY A 125 -15.67 18.51 0.33
C GLY A 125 -14.45 18.84 -0.50
N PHE A 126 -13.44 17.94 -0.57
CA PHE A 126 -12.36 18.10 -1.54
C PHE A 126 -12.85 17.77 -2.96
N SER A 127 -12.32 18.50 -3.96
CA SER A 127 -12.65 18.24 -5.36
C SER A 127 -11.95 16.96 -5.87
N GLU A 128 -12.51 16.33 -6.91
CA GLU A 128 -11.91 15.13 -7.50
C GLU A 128 -10.48 15.37 -8.01
N GLU A 129 -10.21 16.57 -8.53
CA GLU A 129 -8.88 16.96 -9.01
C GLU A 129 -7.85 17.10 -7.87
N ALA A 130 -8.31 17.44 -6.65
CA ALA A 130 -7.45 17.60 -5.49
C ALA A 130 -7.13 16.26 -4.79
N MET A 131 -7.92 15.21 -5.03
CA MET A 131 -7.86 13.93 -4.28
C MET A 131 -6.45 13.36 -4.16
N ASP A 132 -5.75 13.21 -5.29
CA ASP A 132 -4.41 12.63 -5.28
C ASP A 132 -3.42 13.51 -4.49
N SER A 133 -3.52 14.82 -4.59
CA SER A 133 -2.69 15.77 -3.83
C SER A 133 -2.96 15.70 -2.34
N VAL A 134 -4.24 15.60 -1.94
CA VAL A 134 -4.67 15.45 -0.54
C VAL A 134 -4.08 14.17 0.05
N LEU A 135 -4.21 13.04 -0.65
CA LEU A 135 -3.68 11.77 -0.18
C LEU A 135 -2.14 11.74 -0.16
N ILE A 136 -1.45 12.37 -1.12
CA ILE A 136 0.02 12.52 -1.10
C ILE A 136 0.47 13.32 0.13
N THR A 137 -0.27 14.35 0.49
CA THR A 137 0.02 15.13 1.70
C THR A 137 -0.24 14.29 2.95
N LEU A 138 -1.34 13.52 2.99
CA LEU A 138 -1.65 12.64 4.11
C LEU A 138 -0.59 11.53 4.30
N ASP A 139 0.02 11.00 3.23
CA ASP A 139 1.12 10.01 3.33
C ASP A 139 2.35 10.53 4.09
N LYS A 140 2.43 11.84 4.29
CA LYS A 140 3.49 12.47 5.08
C LYS A 140 3.16 12.57 6.57
N MET A 141 1.94 12.16 6.99
CA MET A 141 1.45 12.30 8.37
C MET A 141 2.45 11.82 9.43
N ASP A 142 3.04 10.65 9.22
CA ASP A 142 4.04 10.07 10.13
C ASP A 142 5.33 10.92 10.26
N LYS A 143 5.58 11.84 9.31
CA LYS A 143 6.79 12.67 9.26
C LYS A 143 6.56 14.10 9.74
N ILE A 144 5.44 14.70 9.32
CA ILE A 144 5.17 16.12 9.54
C ILE A 144 4.04 16.38 10.55
N GLY A 145 3.33 15.33 10.99
CA GLY A 145 2.22 15.42 11.93
C GLY A 145 1.00 16.16 11.39
N PHE A 146 -0.02 16.31 12.24
CA PHE A 146 -1.28 16.98 11.86
C PHE A 146 -1.06 18.45 11.46
N GLU A 147 -0.24 19.20 12.17
CA GLU A 147 0.04 20.61 11.87
C GLU A 147 0.73 20.77 10.51
N GLY A 148 1.67 19.90 10.17
CA GLY A 148 2.35 19.91 8.88
C GLY A 148 1.43 19.54 7.73
N VAL A 149 0.54 18.56 7.94
CA VAL A 149 -0.49 18.18 6.95
C VAL A 149 -1.49 19.31 6.74
N GLU A 150 -2.00 19.94 7.81
CA GLU A 150 -2.90 21.10 7.72
C GLU A 150 -2.28 22.22 6.88
N LYS A 151 -1.05 22.61 7.22
CA LYS A 151 -0.32 23.66 6.53
C LYS A 151 -0.16 23.35 5.04
N GLU A 152 0.32 22.16 4.70
CA GLU A 152 0.55 21.78 3.32
C GLU A 152 -0.75 21.66 2.51
N LEU A 153 -1.85 21.18 3.10
CA LEU A 153 -3.16 21.15 2.45
C LEU A 153 -3.67 22.56 2.12
N LEU A 154 -3.50 23.51 3.05
CA LEU A 154 -3.88 24.92 2.82
C LEU A 154 -2.98 25.58 1.78
N GLU A 155 -1.67 25.34 1.80
CA GLU A 155 -0.72 25.84 0.80
C GLU A 155 -1.04 25.31 -0.62
N ASN A 156 -1.58 24.08 -0.71
CA ASN A 156 -2.04 23.50 -1.97
C ASN A 156 -3.39 24.07 -2.47
N GLY A 157 -3.94 25.09 -1.78
CA GLY A 157 -5.14 25.82 -2.22
C GLY A 157 -6.47 25.17 -1.82
N ASN A 158 -6.46 24.18 -0.92
CA ASN A 158 -7.70 23.56 -0.44
C ASN A 158 -8.45 24.50 0.52
N ALA A 159 -9.79 24.42 0.50
CA ALA A 159 -10.63 25.22 1.39
C ALA A 159 -10.39 24.86 2.85
N LYS A 160 -10.24 25.88 3.72
CA LYS A 160 -9.98 25.68 5.15
C LYS A 160 -11.05 24.79 5.82
N GLU A 161 -12.32 25.01 5.49
CA GLU A 161 -13.42 24.21 6.03
C GLU A 161 -13.29 22.71 5.71
N SER A 162 -12.86 22.37 4.49
CA SER A 162 -12.62 20.99 4.07
C SER A 162 -11.44 20.38 4.84
N VAL A 163 -10.37 21.14 5.02
CA VAL A 163 -9.17 20.71 5.75
C VAL A 163 -9.51 20.48 7.22
N ASP A 164 -10.18 21.42 7.87
CA ASP A 164 -10.57 21.33 9.28
C ASP A 164 -11.47 20.09 9.53
N ARG A 165 -12.49 19.87 8.67
CA ARG A 165 -13.37 18.68 8.76
C ARG A 165 -12.61 17.38 8.55
N TYR A 166 -11.66 17.35 7.63
CA TYR A 166 -10.88 16.15 7.34
C TYR A 166 -9.97 15.77 8.51
N LEU A 167 -9.26 16.74 9.07
CA LEU A 167 -8.39 16.52 10.22
C LEU A 167 -9.17 16.14 11.47
N GLU A 168 -10.35 16.72 11.68
CA GLU A 168 -11.24 16.33 12.78
C GLU A 168 -11.75 14.90 12.61
N LEU A 169 -12.17 14.51 11.41
CA LEU A 169 -12.57 13.14 11.12
C LEU A 169 -11.44 12.15 11.39
N LEU A 170 -10.20 12.46 10.97
CA LEU A 170 -9.02 11.64 11.24
C LEU A 170 -8.68 11.49 12.72
N ARG A 171 -9.01 12.51 13.55
CA ARG A 171 -8.77 12.49 15.01
C ARG A 171 -9.82 11.70 15.76
N THR A 172 -11.07 11.77 15.32
CA THR A 172 -12.23 11.26 16.07
C THR A 172 -12.59 9.83 15.76
N VAL A 173 -12.21 9.31 14.58
CA VAL A 173 -12.50 7.92 14.21
C VAL A 173 -11.71 6.95 15.09
N THR A 174 -12.40 5.96 15.68
CA THR A 174 -11.74 4.91 16.46
C THR A 174 -11.00 3.93 15.53
N ARG A 175 -9.87 3.42 16.03
CA ARG A 175 -8.92 2.65 15.22
C ARG A 175 -9.17 1.13 15.29
N ASP A 176 -10.43 0.75 15.20
CA ASP A 176 -10.92 -0.63 15.30
C ASP A 176 -12.05 -0.90 14.29
N ALA A 177 -12.60 -2.09 14.30
CA ALA A 177 -13.69 -2.47 13.40
C ALA A 177 -14.96 -1.64 13.65
N GLU A 178 -15.23 -1.23 14.88
CA GLU A 178 -16.40 -0.38 15.21
C GLU A 178 -16.22 1.03 14.61
N GLY A 179 -15.01 1.58 14.63
CA GLY A 179 -14.70 2.83 13.94
C GLY A 179 -14.91 2.74 12.43
N VAL A 180 -14.55 1.62 11.81
CA VAL A 180 -14.81 1.40 10.37
C VAL A 180 -16.30 1.31 10.09
N LYS A 181 -17.09 0.63 10.95
CA LYS A 181 -18.57 0.57 10.84
C LYS A 181 -19.20 1.96 10.93
N ALA A 182 -18.82 2.72 11.96
CA ALA A 182 -19.33 4.09 12.16
C ALA A 182 -18.95 5.03 10.99
N LEU A 183 -17.74 4.87 10.47
CA LEU A 183 -17.27 5.60 9.29
C LEU A 183 -18.09 5.22 8.05
N GLY A 184 -18.41 3.95 7.85
CA GLY A 184 -19.26 3.47 6.77
C GLY A 184 -20.64 4.12 6.76
N GLU A 185 -21.27 4.29 7.92
CA GLU A 185 -22.55 5.02 8.05
C GLU A 185 -22.39 6.52 7.72
N THR A 186 -21.27 7.12 8.13
CA THR A 186 -20.98 8.52 7.86
C THR A 186 -20.74 8.78 6.37
N LEU A 187 -20.09 7.85 5.67
CA LEU A 187 -19.67 8.01 4.28
C LEU A 187 -20.63 7.40 3.24
N LYS A 188 -21.76 6.83 3.65
CA LYS A 188 -22.67 6.05 2.79
C LYS A 188 -23.17 6.78 1.54
N ASP A 189 -23.26 8.10 1.57
CA ASP A 189 -23.72 8.93 0.45
C ASP A 189 -22.61 9.28 -0.56
N VAL A 190 -21.33 9.03 -0.21
CA VAL A 190 -20.16 9.40 -1.02
C VAL A 190 -19.24 8.23 -1.33
N MET A 191 -19.53 7.05 -0.79
CA MET A 191 -18.73 5.84 -0.96
C MET A 191 -19.65 4.59 -0.95
N ASP A 192 -19.23 3.53 -1.69
CA ASP A 192 -19.92 2.23 -1.61
C ASP A 192 -19.77 1.63 -0.20
N PRO A 193 -20.87 1.36 0.52
CA PRO A 193 -20.84 0.75 1.84
C PRO A 193 -20.12 -0.60 1.89
N ALA A 194 -20.07 -1.34 0.78
CA ALA A 194 -19.37 -2.62 0.68
C ALA A 194 -17.87 -2.51 1.01
N VAL A 195 -17.25 -1.34 0.83
CA VAL A 195 -15.84 -1.10 1.16
C VAL A 195 -15.60 -1.22 2.67
N CYS A 196 -16.39 -0.52 3.48
CA CYS A 196 -16.28 -0.62 4.95
C CYS A 196 -16.68 -2.00 5.46
N GLN A 197 -17.74 -2.60 4.90
CA GLN A 197 -18.18 -3.95 5.26
C GLN A 197 -17.07 -4.98 4.98
N GLY A 198 -16.40 -4.88 3.82
CA GLY A 198 -15.29 -5.74 3.46
C GLY A 198 -14.10 -5.59 4.41
N LEU A 199 -13.73 -4.35 4.77
CA LEU A 199 -12.64 -4.11 5.70
C LEU A 199 -12.95 -4.63 7.11
N VAL A 200 -14.16 -4.42 7.59
CA VAL A 200 -14.64 -4.99 8.87
C VAL A 200 -14.55 -6.51 8.84
N HIS A 201 -15.04 -7.15 7.78
CA HIS A 201 -14.98 -8.60 7.63
C HIS A 201 -13.55 -9.12 7.67
N ILE A 202 -12.61 -8.46 6.99
CA ILE A 202 -11.18 -8.82 7.05
C ILE A 202 -10.67 -8.71 8.48
N MET A 203 -10.93 -7.59 9.17
CA MET A 203 -10.41 -7.35 10.52
C MET A 203 -10.95 -8.35 11.55
N GLU A 204 -12.26 -8.62 11.51
CA GLU A 204 -12.90 -9.57 12.41
C GLU A 204 -12.41 -11.00 12.14
N THR A 205 -12.42 -11.45 10.88
CA THR A 205 -11.98 -12.80 10.52
C THR A 205 -10.52 -13.03 10.86
N VAL A 206 -9.63 -12.10 10.53
CA VAL A 206 -8.20 -12.22 10.86
C VAL A 206 -7.99 -12.34 12.37
N LYS A 207 -8.71 -11.56 13.17
CA LYS A 207 -8.63 -11.61 14.63
C LYS A 207 -9.12 -12.95 15.21
N ASP A 208 -10.17 -13.51 14.60
CA ASP A 208 -10.79 -14.76 15.08
C ASP A 208 -9.95 -16.01 14.77
N VAL A 209 -9.24 -16.01 13.62
CA VAL A 209 -8.53 -17.22 13.15
C VAL A 209 -7.01 -17.14 13.28
N ALA A 210 -6.46 -16.02 13.74
CA ALA A 210 -5.01 -15.87 13.89
C ALA A 210 -4.45 -16.78 14.98
N GLU A 211 -3.43 -17.55 14.65
CA GLU A 211 -2.69 -18.40 15.59
C GLU A 211 -1.54 -17.64 16.30
N THR A 212 -1.13 -16.51 15.73
CA THR A 212 -0.06 -15.66 16.26
C THR A 212 -0.68 -14.40 16.87
N GLU A 213 -0.23 -14.02 18.05
CA GLU A 213 -0.67 -12.78 18.69
C GLU A 213 -0.03 -11.56 18.03
N PHE A 214 -0.84 -10.56 17.67
CA PHE A 214 -0.40 -9.27 17.14
C PHE A 214 -1.49 -8.19 17.31
N GLY A 215 -1.06 -6.93 17.28
CA GLY A 215 -1.98 -5.81 17.21
C GLY A 215 -2.58 -5.68 15.81
N LEU A 216 -3.90 -5.42 15.73
CA LEU A 216 -4.59 -5.11 14.47
C LEU A 216 -5.31 -3.78 14.64
N VAL A 217 -4.95 -2.79 13.83
CA VAL A 217 -5.40 -1.40 13.98
C VAL A 217 -5.88 -0.86 12.63
N PHE A 218 -7.11 -0.37 12.59
CA PHE A 218 -7.57 0.50 11.49
C PHE A 218 -6.82 1.82 11.54
N ASP A 219 -6.15 2.20 10.48
CA ASP A 219 -5.41 3.44 10.43
C ASP A 219 -5.85 4.32 9.26
N PRO A 220 -6.72 5.31 9.50
CA PRO A 220 -7.25 6.19 8.47
C PRO A 220 -6.17 7.09 7.84
N THR A 221 -4.96 7.16 8.43
CA THR A 221 -3.84 7.90 7.87
C THR A 221 -2.88 7.05 7.05
N LEU A 222 -3.11 5.72 7.00
CA LEU A 222 -2.32 4.83 6.19
C LEU A 222 -2.64 5.04 4.71
N VAL A 223 -1.76 5.72 4.01
CA VAL A 223 -1.82 5.97 2.57
C VAL A 223 -0.60 5.35 1.92
N ARG A 224 -0.78 4.60 0.85
CA ARG A 224 0.34 4.02 0.10
C ARG A 224 -0.01 3.87 -1.38
N GLY A 225 1.01 3.98 -2.24
CA GLY A 225 0.93 3.61 -3.65
C GLY A 225 -0.13 4.37 -4.44
N MET A 226 -0.07 5.68 -4.43
CA MET A 226 -1.10 6.61 -4.90
C MET A 226 -1.69 6.33 -6.29
N SER A 227 -0.91 5.84 -7.23
CA SER A 227 -1.36 5.61 -8.62
C SER A 227 -1.53 4.14 -8.98
N TYR A 228 -1.26 3.21 -8.08
CA TYR A 228 -1.06 1.79 -8.42
C TYR A 228 -2.00 0.85 -7.67
N TYR A 229 -2.49 1.21 -6.47
CA TYR A 229 -3.34 0.36 -5.62
C TYR A 229 -4.78 0.80 -5.64
N THR A 230 -5.72 -0.16 -5.51
CA THR A 230 -7.14 0.07 -5.74
C THR A 230 -8.05 -0.36 -4.60
N GLY A 231 -7.56 -1.05 -3.59
CA GLY A 231 -8.36 -1.59 -2.49
C GLY A 231 -7.62 -1.56 -1.15
N THR A 232 -7.79 -2.63 -0.39
CA THR A 232 -7.22 -2.77 0.95
C THR A 232 -5.70 -2.71 0.94
N ILE A 233 -5.14 -1.96 1.87
CA ILE A 233 -3.70 -1.81 2.12
C ILE A 233 -3.40 -2.15 3.57
N PHE A 234 -2.27 -2.80 3.83
CA PHE A 234 -1.78 -2.97 5.19
C PHE A 234 -0.26 -2.88 5.28
N GLU A 235 0.22 -2.52 6.45
CA GLU A 235 1.64 -2.50 6.82
C GLU A 235 1.82 -3.13 8.18
N VAL A 236 2.95 -3.78 8.39
CA VAL A 236 3.32 -4.35 9.70
C VAL A 236 4.47 -3.55 10.28
N SER A 237 4.23 -2.96 11.44
CA SER A 237 5.25 -2.33 12.28
C SER A 237 5.68 -3.29 13.39
N MET A 238 6.96 -3.24 13.78
CA MET A 238 7.53 -4.07 14.83
C MET A 238 8.22 -3.18 15.86
N GLU A 239 8.04 -3.48 17.14
CA GLU A 239 8.71 -2.77 18.22
C GLU A 239 10.24 -2.90 18.11
N GLY A 240 10.93 -1.78 18.35
CA GLY A 240 12.39 -1.72 18.26
C GLY A 240 12.95 -1.68 16.82
N PHE A 241 12.10 -1.76 15.79
CA PHE A 241 12.50 -1.65 14.41
C PHE A 241 12.02 -0.32 13.81
N GLY A 242 12.95 0.55 13.44
CA GLY A 242 12.64 1.90 12.92
C GLY A 242 12.05 1.96 11.51
N GLY A 243 11.35 0.93 11.07
CA GLY A 243 10.72 0.80 9.75
C GLY A 243 9.58 -0.20 9.75
N PHE A 244 8.99 -0.42 8.59
CA PHE A 244 7.95 -1.44 8.41
C PHE A 244 8.57 -2.77 8.01
N CYS A 245 8.19 -3.86 8.67
CA CYS A 245 8.69 -5.21 8.40
C CYS A 245 8.10 -5.78 7.11
N CYS A 246 6.81 -5.52 6.87
CA CYS A 246 6.08 -5.98 5.70
C CYS A 246 5.10 -4.91 5.21
N ARG A 247 4.79 -4.94 3.90
CA ARG A 247 3.81 -4.06 3.26
C ARG A 247 3.03 -4.84 2.23
N ARG A 248 1.73 -4.59 2.17
CA ARG A 248 0.87 -5.17 1.15
C ARG A 248 -0.11 -4.20 0.53
N ARG A 249 -0.69 -4.67 -0.60
CA ARG A 249 -1.45 -3.84 -1.54
C ARG A 249 -2.39 -4.72 -2.37
N THR A 250 -3.63 -4.29 -2.53
CA THR A 250 -4.56 -4.89 -3.48
C THR A 250 -4.45 -4.18 -4.83
N LEU A 251 -4.35 -4.96 -5.89
CA LEU A 251 -4.43 -4.53 -7.29
C LEU A 251 -5.70 -5.17 -7.86
N ARG A 252 -6.62 -4.38 -8.37
CA ARG A 252 -7.81 -4.85 -9.09
C ARG A 252 -7.82 -4.34 -10.51
#